data_1e0932c6a8e5ece6896906144349b51d
#
_entry.id   1e0932c6a8e5ece6896906144349b51d
#
_cell.length_a   1.000
_cell.length_b   1.000
_cell.length_c   1.000
_cell.angle_alpha   90.00
_cell.angle_beta   90.00
_cell.angle_gamma   90.00
#
_symmetry.space_group_name_H-M   'P 1'
#
loop_
_entity.id
_entity.type
_entity.pdbx_description
1 polymer ?
#
loop_
_entity_poly.entity_id
_entity_poly.type
_entity_poly.pdbx_seq_one_letter_code
_entity_poly.pdbx_strand_id
1 'polypeptide(L)'
;EPLTRASIGIKAQNLLFGSEGNLGIITKATLKVHRLPEKSTYESILFYSWESGVSFMYDLYHSNMVPASSRLADNLQIRLGSSLKEKKEGVGGFLDKLTKYYLFNIKKFDPEKFTAATFKIEGSSQEVKQQLKNLKSLSKKHNGFVAGESTGKSGYLATMVIAYIRE
;
A
#
# COMPACT_ATOMS: atom_id res chain seq x y z
N GLU A 1 22.97 -22.38 -15.22
CA GLU A 1 21.71 -21.71 -15.50
C GLU A 1 20.85 -21.65 -14.24
N PRO A 2 20.19 -20.53 -13.93
CA PRO A 2 19.32 -20.46 -12.79
C PRO A 2 18.10 -21.37 -12.99
N LEU A 3 17.96 -22.41 -12.19
CA LEU A 3 16.83 -23.31 -12.21
C LEU A 3 15.59 -22.60 -11.62
N THR A 4 14.48 -22.61 -12.36
CA THR A 4 13.21 -22.03 -11.90
C THR A 4 12.57 -22.88 -10.79
N ARG A 5 12.89 -24.15 -10.70
CA ARG A 5 12.40 -25.09 -9.69
C ARG A 5 13.50 -26.09 -9.32
N ALA A 6 13.71 -26.30 -8.05
CA ALA A 6 14.58 -27.34 -7.51
C ALA A 6 13.80 -28.21 -6.53
N SER A 7 13.81 -29.54 -6.76
CA SER A 7 13.16 -30.54 -5.88
C SER A 7 14.19 -31.19 -4.95
N ILE A 8 15.11 -30.37 -4.43
CA ILE A 8 16.18 -30.79 -3.51
C ILE A 8 16.00 -30.04 -2.19
N GLY A 9 15.94 -30.73 -1.09
CA GLY A 9 15.91 -30.28 0.30
C GLY A 9 15.90 -28.76 0.57
N ILE A 10 16.54 -28.32 1.62
CA ILE A 10 16.65 -26.92 2.00
C ILE A 10 17.59 -26.21 1.02
N LYS A 11 17.09 -25.14 0.38
CA LYS A 11 17.92 -24.32 -0.50
C LYS A 11 18.86 -23.47 0.36
N ALA A 12 20.18 -23.56 0.11
CA ALA A 12 21.19 -22.80 0.86
C ALA A 12 20.92 -21.28 0.85
N GLN A 13 20.37 -20.73 -0.24
CA GLN A 13 19.98 -19.32 -0.31
C GLN A 13 18.92 -18.92 0.73
N ASN A 14 18.03 -19.82 1.13
CA ASN A 14 17.01 -19.54 2.14
C ASN A 14 17.60 -19.43 3.55
N LEU A 15 18.78 -20.00 3.78
CA LEU A 15 19.52 -19.85 5.04
C LEU A 15 20.28 -18.53 5.09
N LEU A 16 20.75 -18.03 3.93
CA LEU A 16 21.52 -16.78 3.85
C LEU A 16 20.65 -15.54 3.90
N PHE A 17 19.42 -15.61 3.34
CA PHE A 17 18.49 -14.48 3.38
C PHE A 17 17.98 -14.26 4.80
N GLY A 18 18.16 -13.03 5.32
CA GLY A 18 17.76 -12.65 6.66
C GLY A 18 18.78 -13.04 7.75
N SER A 19 19.99 -13.51 7.39
CA SER A 19 21.04 -13.84 8.35
C SER A 19 21.83 -12.63 8.85
N GLU A 20 21.57 -11.44 8.34
CA GLU A 20 22.21 -10.17 8.73
C GLU A 20 23.76 -10.25 8.74
N GLY A 21 24.33 -11.03 7.83
CA GLY A 21 25.78 -11.23 7.73
C GLY A 21 26.36 -12.32 8.65
N ASN A 22 25.56 -12.93 9.53
CA ASN A 22 26.06 -13.95 10.48
C ASN A 22 26.50 -15.26 9.80
N LEU A 23 25.87 -15.62 8.67
CA LEU A 23 26.18 -16.87 7.94
C LEU A 23 27.05 -16.65 6.71
N GLY A 24 27.25 -15.41 6.29
CA GLY A 24 28.09 -15.11 5.13
C GLY A 24 27.77 -13.76 4.50
N ILE A 25 28.59 -13.40 3.52
CA ILE A 25 28.45 -12.16 2.74
C ILE A 25 28.03 -12.51 1.33
N ILE A 26 26.93 -11.92 0.87
CA ILE A 26 26.43 -12.10 -0.49
C ILE A 26 27.24 -11.20 -1.43
N THR A 27 28.10 -11.80 -2.26
CA THR A 27 28.96 -11.08 -3.21
C THR A 27 28.38 -10.99 -4.62
N LYS A 28 27.47 -11.90 -4.97
CA LYS A 28 26.84 -11.94 -6.31
C LYS A 28 25.42 -12.48 -6.20
N ALA A 29 24.49 -11.84 -6.90
CA ALA A 29 23.12 -12.30 -6.99
C ALA A 29 22.62 -12.32 -8.45
N THR A 30 21.81 -13.32 -8.80
CA THR A 30 21.09 -13.39 -10.06
C THR A 30 19.62 -13.09 -9.79
N LEU A 31 19.13 -11.99 -10.35
CA LEU A 31 17.76 -11.51 -10.11
C LEU A 31 16.90 -11.66 -11.37
N LYS A 32 15.65 -12.07 -11.17
CA LYS A 32 14.63 -11.96 -12.21
C LYS A 32 14.14 -10.51 -12.27
N VAL A 33 14.30 -9.88 -13.42
CA VAL A 33 13.84 -8.51 -13.64
C VAL A 33 12.66 -8.47 -14.61
N HIS A 34 11.84 -7.45 -14.52
CA HIS A 34 10.73 -7.17 -15.41
C HIS A 34 10.94 -5.82 -16.12
N ARG A 35 10.30 -5.63 -17.25
CA ARG A 35 10.30 -4.33 -17.94
C ARG A 35 9.66 -3.28 -17.04
N LEU A 36 10.20 -2.06 -17.09
CA LEU A 36 9.62 -0.93 -16.39
C LEU A 36 8.20 -0.67 -16.92
N PRO A 37 7.19 -0.48 -16.07
CA PRO A 37 5.85 -0.17 -16.53
C PRO A 37 5.81 1.20 -17.22
N GLU A 38 4.98 1.34 -18.25
CA GLU A 38 4.77 2.60 -18.97
C GLU A 38 4.23 3.68 -18.01
N LYS A 39 3.33 3.28 -17.13
CA LYS A 39 2.71 4.18 -16.14
C LYS A 39 2.64 3.52 -14.77
N SER A 40 2.95 4.31 -13.76
CA SER A 40 2.76 3.96 -12.34
C SER A 40 2.00 5.08 -11.65
N THR A 41 0.99 4.74 -10.87
CA THR A 41 0.20 5.68 -10.06
C THR A 41 -0.21 5.05 -8.74
N TYR A 42 -0.71 5.89 -7.84
CA TYR A 42 -1.17 5.48 -6.52
C TYR A 42 -2.64 5.82 -6.34
N GLU A 43 -3.31 5.10 -5.46
CA GLU A 43 -4.66 5.42 -5.02
C GLU A 43 -4.81 5.06 -3.54
N SER A 44 -5.66 5.78 -2.85
CA SER A 44 -6.05 5.44 -1.48
C SER A 44 -7.56 5.45 -1.34
N ILE A 45 -8.06 4.48 -0.57
CA ILE A 45 -9.48 4.34 -0.26
C ILE A 45 -9.61 4.21 1.25
N LEU A 46 -10.47 5.04 1.84
CA LEU A 46 -10.78 5.01 3.27
C LEU A 46 -12.09 4.26 3.49
N PHE A 47 -12.15 3.46 4.53
CA PHE A 47 -13.33 2.72 4.96
C PHE A 47 -13.71 3.10 6.38
N TYR A 48 -15.00 3.04 6.69
CA TYR A 48 -15.54 3.39 8.00
C TYR A 48 -15.21 2.38 9.09
N SER A 49 -14.90 1.14 8.71
CA SER A 49 -14.52 0.08 9.64
C SER A 49 -13.49 -0.88 9.01
N TRP A 50 -12.84 -1.65 9.87
CA TRP A 50 -11.91 -2.71 9.47
C TRP A 50 -12.62 -3.77 8.59
N GLU A 51 -13.81 -4.19 8.97
CA GLU A 51 -14.59 -5.21 8.28
C GLU A 51 -14.92 -4.79 6.84
N SER A 52 -15.29 -3.52 6.63
CA SER A 52 -15.53 -2.98 5.28
C SER A 52 -14.26 -3.02 4.43
N GLY A 53 -13.11 -2.67 5.03
CA GLY A 53 -11.81 -2.75 4.37
C GLY A 53 -11.43 -4.18 4.00
N VAL A 54 -11.60 -5.12 4.91
CA VAL A 54 -11.32 -6.56 4.67
C VAL A 54 -12.23 -7.12 3.59
N SER A 55 -13.54 -6.84 3.65
CA SER A 55 -14.50 -7.29 2.63
C SER A 55 -14.16 -6.74 1.25
N PHE A 56 -13.75 -5.47 1.18
CA PHE A 56 -13.27 -4.88 -0.07
C PHE A 56 -12.01 -5.59 -0.60
N MET A 57 -11.02 -5.85 0.26
CA MET A 57 -9.78 -6.55 -0.15
C MET A 57 -10.06 -7.98 -0.61
N TYR A 58 -11.00 -8.66 0.02
CA TYR A 58 -11.47 -9.99 -0.40
C TYR A 58 -12.07 -9.95 -1.81
N ASP A 59 -13.01 -9.05 -2.08
CA ASP A 59 -13.63 -8.91 -3.39
C ASP A 59 -12.61 -8.46 -4.47
N LEU A 60 -11.68 -7.59 -4.11
CA LEU A 60 -10.60 -7.17 -4.99
C LEU A 60 -9.73 -8.35 -5.41
N TYR A 61 -9.34 -9.20 -4.46
CA TYR A 61 -8.54 -10.40 -4.74
C TYR A 61 -9.25 -11.36 -5.71
N HIS A 62 -10.57 -11.54 -5.56
CA HIS A 62 -11.38 -12.40 -6.42
C HIS A 62 -11.75 -11.77 -7.77
N SER A 63 -11.50 -10.48 -7.96
CA SER A 63 -11.81 -9.78 -9.22
C SER A 63 -10.82 -10.04 -10.36
N ASN A 64 -9.74 -10.80 -10.13
CA ASN A 64 -8.62 -11.02 -11.05
C ASN A 64 -7.92 -9.73 -11.55
N MET A 65 -8.14 -8.61 -10.87
CA MET A 65 -7.56 -7.30 -11.21
C MET A 65 -6.81 -6.71 -10.02
N VAL A 66 -5.91 -7.51 -9.45
CA VAL A 66 -5.13 -7.12 -8.27
C VAL A 66 -4.06 -6.10 -8.70
N PRO A 67 -3.97 -4.93 -8.06
CA PRO A 67 -2.92 -3.95 -8.29
C PRO A 67 -1.51 -4.51 -8.01
N ALA A 68 -0.46 -3.85 -8.53
CA ALA A 68 0.93 -4.23 -8.30
C ALA A 68 1.29 -4.26 -6.79
N SER A 69 0.66 -3.40 -6.01
CA SER A 69 0.70 -3.47 -4.55
C SER A 69 -0.64 -3.04 -3.97
N SER A 70 -1.12 -3.76 -2.96
CA SER A 70 -2.32 -3.44 -2.20
C SER A 70 -2.06 -3.71 -0.73
N ARG A 71 -2.41 -2.75 0.12
CA ARG A 71 -2.23 -2.82 1.57
C ARG A 71 -3.44 -2.25 2.26
N LEU A 72 -3.87 -2.91 3.31
CA LEU A 72 -4.89 -2.42 4.24
C LEU A 72 -4.20 -2.10 5.56
N ALA A 73 -4.35 -0.89 6.03
CA ALA A 73 -3.83 -0.41 7.30
C ALA A 73 -4.98 -0.15 8.26
N ASP A 74 -4.85 -0.66 9.47
CA ASP A 74 -5.78 -0.38 10.56
C ASP A 74 -5.58 1.02 11.13
N ASN A 75 -6.45 1.39 12.03
CA ASN A 75 -6.42 2.69 12.71
C ASN A 75 -5.10 2.93 13.46
N LEU A 76 -4.57 1.92 14.15
CA LEU A 76 -3.35 2.05 14.93
C LEU A 76 -2.14 2.32 14.03
N GLN A 77 -2.01 1.59 12.92
CA GLN A 77 -0.96 1.80 11.92
C GLN A 77 -1.05 3.19 11.28
N ILE A 78 -2.27 3.66 10.98
CA ILE A 78 -2.48 5.00 10.40
C ILE A 78 -2.07 6.08 11.41
N ARG A 79 -2.42 5.94 12.68
CA ARG A 79 -2.03 6.87 13.75
C ARG A 79 -0.51 6.90 13.92
N LEU A 80 0.14 5.74 13.99
CA LEU A 80 1.59 5.63 14.05
C LEU A 80 2.24 6.30 12.83
N GLY A 81 1.83 5.95 11.61
CA GLY A 81 2.35 6.56 10.40
C GLY A 81 2.12 8.07 10.31
N SER A 82 1.03 8.59 10.88
CA SER A 82 0.77 10.02 10.93
C SER A 82 1.64 10.76 11.97
N SER A 83 2.01 10.09 13.06
CA SER A 83 2.90 10.63 14.10
C SER A 83 4.35 10.74 13.61
N LEU A 84 4.75 9.91 12.65
CA LEU A 84 6.07 9.91 12.04
C LEU A 84 6.22 10.94 10.91
N LYS A 85 5.13 11.54 10.45
CA LYS A 85 5.19 12.60 9.43
C LYS A 85 5.62 13.90 10.06
N GLU A 86 6.58 14.57 9.41
CA GLU A 86 6.92 15.95 9.74
C GLU A 86 5.69 16.85 9.65
N LYS A 87 5.50 17.71 10.65
CA LYS A 87 4.43 18.71 10.63
C LYS A 87 4.70 19.71 9.52
N LYS A 88 3.86 19.72 8.51
CA LYS A 88 3.90 20.75 7.48
C LYS A 88 3.41 22.07 8.06
N GLU A 89 4.23 23.11 7.95
CA GLU A 89 3.87 24.47 8.30
C GLU A 89 3.33 25.24 7.08
N GLY A 90 2.61 26.33 7.32
CA GLY A 90 2.07 27.18 6.27
C GLY A 90 0.84 26.62 5.56
N VAL A 91 0.72 26.91 4.25
CA VAL A 91 -0.45 26.53 3.43
C VAL A 91 -0.69 25.03 3.40
N GLY A 92 0.37 24.21 3.41
CA GLY A 92 0.27 22.75 3.44
C GLY A 92 -0.36 22.24 4.75
N GLY A 93 -0.01 22.85 5.89
CA GLY A 93 -0.62 22.53 7.19
C GLY A 93 -2.09 22.94 7.29
N PHE A 94 -2.47 24.04 6.65
CA PHE A 94 -3.88 24.49 6.58
C PHE A 94 -4.74 23.50 5.74
N LEU A 95 -4.24 23.06 4.59
CA LEU A 95 -4.93 22.08 3.75
C LEU A 95 -5.08 20.73 4.45
N ASP A 96 -4.07 20.29 5.21
CA ASP A 96 -4.16 19.07 6.01
C ASP A 96 -5.23 19.17 7.11
N LYS A 97 -5.34 20.32 7.78
CA LYS A 97 -6.39 20.59 8.77
C LYS A 97 -7.79 20.58 8.13
N LEU A 98 -7.94 21.21 6.96
CA LEU A 98 -9.20 21.25 6.23
C LEU A 98 -9.63 19.86 5.76
N THR A 99 -8.68 19.06 5.27
CA THR A 99 -8.93 17.67 4.88
C THR A 99 -9.37 16.81 6.07
N LYS A 100 -8.72 16.95 7.23
CA LYS A 100 -9.12 16.26 8.46
C LYS A 100 -10.51 16.69 8.91
N TYR A 101 -10.80 18.01 8.90
CA TYR A 101 -12.12 18.52 9.22
C TYR A 101 -13.20 17.92 8.32
N TYR A 102 -12.96 17.89 7.01
CA TYR A 102 -13.88 17.30 6.03
C TYR A 102 -14.12 15.81 6.31
N LEU A 103 -13.07 15.03 6.54
CA LEU A 103 -13.18 13.60 6.79
C LEU A 103 -13.94 13.30 8.09
N PHE A 104 -13.61 13.97 9.18
CA PHE A 104 -14.16 13.63 10.49
C PHE A 104 -15.51 14.31 10.76
N ASN A 105 -15.71 15.56 10.35
CA ASN A 105 -16.95 16.28 10.64
C ASN A 105 -18.01 16.16 9.54
N ILE A 106 -17.61 16.18 8.26
CA ILE A 106 -18.56 16.10 7.15
C ILE A 106 -18.80 14.65 6.73
N LYS A 107 -17.74 13.88 6.51
CA LYS A 107 -17.85 12.46 6.15
C LYS A 107 -18.07 11.54 7.35
N LYS A 108 -17.99 12.05 8.58
CA LYS A 108 -18.25 11.33 9.83
C LYS A 108 -17.42 10.05 10.00
N PHE A 109 -16.18 10.06 9.53
CA PHE A 109 -15.25 8.99 9.85
C PHE A 109 -14.93 9.03 11.35
N ASP A 110 -15.01 7.88 12.00
CA ASP A 110 -14.59 7.74 13.40
C ASP A 110 -13.05 7.61 13.45
N PRO A 111 -12.35 8.56 14.10
CA PRO A 111 -10.89 8.52 14.20
C PRO A 111 -10.33 7.24 14.85
N GLU A 112 -11.14 6.51 15.59
CA GLU A 112 -10.75 5.29 16.29
C GLU A 112 -11.05 4.00 15.50
N LYS A 113 -11.84 4.08 14.41
CA LYS A 113 -12.33 2.90 13.67
C LYS A 113 -11.99 2.87 12.20
N PHE A 114 -11.73 4.03 11.60
CA PHE A 114 -11.51 4.08 10.16
C PHE A 114 -10.25 3.33 9.73
N THR A 115 -10.27 2.83 8.51
CA THR A 115 -9.23 2.00 7.90
C THR A 115 -8.87 2.59 6.56
N ALA A 116 -7.62 2.45 6.14
CA ALA A 116 -7.15 2.94 4.85
C ALA A 116 -6.52 1.81 4.03
N ALA A 117 -6.97 1.66 2.80
CA ALA A 117 -6.28 0.85 1.80
C ALA A 117 -5.44 1.73 0.88
N THR A 118 -4.20 1.32 0.59
CA THR A 118 -3.31 2.00 -0.34
C THR A 118 -2.91 1.05 -1.46
N PHE A 119 -2.90 1.58 -2.68
CA PHE A 119 -2.65 0.82 -3.89
C PHE A 119 -1.55 1.46 -4.71
N LYS A 120 -0.67 0.64 -5.27
CA LYS A 120 0.22 1.01 -6.37
C LYS A 120 -0.25 0.28 -7.62
N ILE A 121 -0.51 1.02 -8.68
CA ILE A 121 -1.08 0.52 -9.92
C ILE A 121 -0.07 0.77 -11.02
N GLU A 122 0.30 -0.28 -11.75
CA GLU A 122 1.35 -0.25 -12.78
C GLU A 122 0.88 -0.99 -14.04
N GLY A 123 1.33 -0.53 -15.20
CA GLY A 123 1.04 -1.14 -16.49
C GLY A 123 1.08 -0.14 -17.63
N SER A 124 0.43 -0.46 -18.73
CA SER A 124 0.16 0.49 -19.81
C SER A 124 -0.83 1.58 -19.37
N SER A 125 -0.86 2.69 -20.05
CA SER A 125 -1.78 3.79 -19.76
C SER A 125 -3.25 3.35 -19.76
N GLN A 126 -3.61 2.39 -20.61
CA GLN A 126 -4.96 1.85 -20.68
C GLN A 126 -5.30 0.94 -19.49
N GLU A 127 -4.39 0.03 -19.14
CA GLU A 127 -4.55 -0.87 -17.98
C GLU A 127 -4.67 -0.09 -16.68
N VAL A 128 -3.82 0.92 -16.46
CA VAL A 128 -3.88 1.78 -15.27
C VAL A 128 -5.23 2.50 -15.17
N LYS A 129 -5.75 3.06 -16.25
CA LYS A 129 -7.06 3.70 -16.27
C LYS A 129 -8.19 2.70 -15.93
N GLN A 130 -8.12 1.49 -16.50
CA GLN A 130 -9.13 0.46 -16.25
C GLN A 130 -9.08 -0.03 -14.80
N GLN A 131 -7.89 -0.28 -14.25
CA GLN A 131 -7.73 -0.69 -12.85
C GLN A 131 -8.25 0.39 -11.89
N LEU A 132 -7.93 1.67 -12.12
CA LEU A 132 -8.46 2.78 -11.31
C LEU A 132 -10.00 2.84 -11.35
N LYS A 133 -10.60 2.67 -12.54
CA LYS A 133 -12.05 2.64 -12.70
C LYS A 133 -12.67 1.50 -11.90
N ASN A 134 -12.08 0.33 -11.97
CA ASN A 134 -12.55 -0.86 -11.27
C ASN A 134 -12.42 -0.73 -9.74
N LEU A 135 -11.28 -0.24 -9.25
CA LEU A 135 -11.07 0.07 -7.82
C LEU A 135 -12.14 1.04 -7.30
N LYS A 136 -12.39 2.13 -8.04
CA LYS A 136 -13.42 3.12 -7.67
C LYS A 136 -14.84 2.57 -7.73
N SER A 137 -15.11 1.68 -8.67
CA SER A 137 -16.41 0.99 -8.75
C SER A 137 -16.61 0.02 -7.59
N LEU A 138 -15.58 -0.78 -7.29
CA LEU A 138 -15.62 -1.73 -6.19
C LEU A 138 -15.70 -1.04 -4.83
N SER A 139 -14.98 0.08 -4.65
CA SER A 139 -15.01 0.83 -3.38
C SER A 139 -16.41 1.32 -3.01
N LYS A 140 -17.22 1.69 -4.00
CA LYS A 140 -18.62 2.13 -3.77
C LYS A 140 -19.49 1.04 -3.16
N LYS A 141 -19.26 -0.23 -3.53
CA LYS A 141 -20.02 -1.37 -2.95
C LYS A 141 -19.74 -1.55 -1.45
N HIS A 142 -18.55 -1.14 -1.01
CA HIS A 142 -18.10 -1.27 0.39
C HIS A 142 -18.12 0.07 1.14
N ASN A 143 -18.86 1.07 0.65
CA ASN A 143 -18.92 2.41 1.21
C ASN A 143 -17.54 3.07 1.36
N GLY A 144 -16.59 2.75 0.47
CA GLY A 144 -15.25 3.29 0.48
C GLY A 144 -15.20 4.71 -0.07
N PHE A 145 -14.45 5.58 0.58
CA PHE A 145 -14.16 6.94 0.15
C PHE A 145 -12.82 7.01 -0.56
N VAL A 146 -12.80 7.40 -1.83
CA VAL A 146 -11.59 7.56 -2.62
C VAL A 146 -10.86 8.83 -2.19
N ALA A 147 -9.67 8.67 -1.63
CA ALA A 147 -8.86 9.76 -1.07
C ALA A 147 -7.80 10.30 -2.05
N GLY A 148 -7.62 9.64 -3.19
CA GLY A 148 -6.82 10.10 -4.31
C GLY A 148 -5.33 9.74 -4.28
N GLU A 149 -4.64 10.09 -5.37
CA GLU A 149 -3.26 9.68 -5.66
C GLU A 149 -2.26 10.20 -4.62
N SER A 150 -2.36 11.47 -4.22
CA SER A 150 -1.43 12.08 -3.26
C SER A 150 -1.45 11.36 -1.91
N THR A 151 -2.65 11.03 -1.42
CA THR A 151 -2.83 10.26 -0.17
C THR A 151 -2.30 8.85 -0.34
N GLY A 152 -2.57 8.20 -1.47
CA GLY A 152 -2.07 6.87 -1.81
C GLY A 152 -0.54 6.81 -1.83
N LYS A 153 0.10 7.76 -2.48
CA LYS A 153 1.57 7.86 -2.53
C LYS A 153 2.18 8.06 -1.14
N SER A 154 1.62 8.97 -0.35
CA SER A 154 2.08 9.22 1.02
C SER A 154 1.91 7.99 1.92
N GLY A 155 0.79 7.28 1.82
CA GLY A 155 0.54 6.05 2.57
C GLY A 155 1.48 4.91 2.16
N TYR A 156 1.74 4.77 0.87
CA TYR A 156 2.68 3.77 0.35
C TYR A 156 4.11 4.01 0.85
N LEU A 157 4.58 5.25 0.80
CA LEU A 157 5.93 5.61 1.27
C LEU A 157 6.08 5.48 2.79
N ALA A 158 5.05 5.80 3.56
CA ALA A 158 5.06 5.64 5.01
C ALA A 158 5.36 4.19 5.45
N THR A 159 4.93 3.20 4.66
CA THR A 159 5.22 1.78 4.98
C THR A 159 6.69 1.42 4.84
N MET A 160 7.45 2.11 4.00
CA MET A 160 8.89 1.92 3.89
C MET A 160 9.61 2.49 5.12
N VAL A 161 9.17 3.66 5.59
CA VAL A 161 9.74 4.29 6.80
C VAL A 161 9.51 3.40 8.03
N ILE A 162 8.33 2.82 8.17
CA ILE A 162 7.99 1.92 9.30
C ILE A 162 8.92 0.69 9.32
N ALA A 163 9.32 0.18 8.15
CA ALA A 163 10.23 -0.96 8.08
C ALA A 163 11.62 -0.65 8.67
N TYR A 164 12.08 0.60 8.57
CA TYR A 164 13.39 1.03 9.15
C TYR A 164 13.31 1.40 10.64
N ILE A 165 12.13 1.64 11.18
CA ILE A 165 11.95 1.99 12.61
C ILE A 165 11.84 0.73 13.48
N ARG A 166 11.72 -0.42 12.85
CA ARG A 166 11.51 -1.69 13.53
C ARG A 166 12.77 -2.31 14.11
N GLU A 167 13.92 -1.69 13.84
CA GLU A 167 15.22 -1.98 14.44
C GLU A 167 15.49 -0.99 15.59
#